data_d2af1d3ee0339bea38f71bf184e627a7
#
_entry.id   d2af1d3ee0339bea38f71bf184e627a7
#
_cell.length_a   1.000
_cell.length_b   1.000
_cell.length_c   1.000
_cell.angle_alpha   90.00
_cell.angle_beta   90.00
_cell.angle_gamma   90.00
#
_symmetry.space_group_name_H-M   'P 1'
#
loop_
_entity.id
_entity.type
_entity.pdbx_description
1 polymer ?
#
loop_
_entity_poly.entity_id
_entity_poly.type
_entity_poly.pdbx_seq_one_letter_code
_entity_poly.pdbx_strand_id
1 'polypeptide(L)'
;VYGASDALRSTGFSIDELKSRVRPDQFAVYSGSAMGQLDQDGYGGLMQNALVGKRTTAKNTALGLPEMPGDFVNAYVLGSVGETAGIIGACATFLYNVKRGMDDIRRGDKRIVMVGNSEAPVLPHVIEGYRVMGALAEDEALKKLDGTDHCDNRRACRPFSSNAGFTVAEASVWIVLMDDELAMQQGAQIMGSVGDVFVNADGYKKSIPG
;
A
#
# COMPACT_ATOMS: atom_id res chain seq x y z
N VAL A 1 -4.37 -9.99 0.58
CA VAL A 1 -3.99 -11.38 0.94
C VAL A 1 -2.87 -11.89 0.03
N TYR A 2 -3.02 -11.92 -1.31
CA TYR A 2 -2.03 -12.49 -2.23
C TYR A 2 -0.63 -11.88 -2.07
N GLY A 3 -0.48 -10.56 -2.18
CA GLY A 3 0.82 -9.90 -2.05
C GLY A 3 1.49 -10.15 -0.70
N ALA A 4 0.71 -10.16 0.39
CA ALA A 4 1.23 -10.47 1.72
C ALA A 4 1.69 -11.93 1.84
N SER A 5 0.93 -12.88 1.28
CA SER A 5 1.32 -14.30 1.26
C SER A 5 2.57 -14.54 0.43
N ASP A 6 2.71 -13.81 -0.68
CA ASP A 6 3.89 -13.89 -1.54
C ASP A 6 5.14 -13.32 -0.86
N ALA A 7 5.00 -12.17 -0.19
CA ALA A 7 6.07 -11.58 0.60
C ALA A 7 6.55 -12.52 1.73
N LEU A 8 5.62 -13.16 2.44
CA LEU A 8 5.97 -14.16 3.46
C LEU A 8 6.70 -15.35 2.86
N ARG A 9 6.20 -15.89 1.76
CA ARG A 9 6.83 -17.02 1.07
C ARG A 9 8.25 -16.67 0.62
N SER A 10 8.49 -15.43 0.22
CA SER A 10 9.81 -14.96 -0.23
C SER A 10 10.86 -14.90 0.90
N THR A 11 10.44 -14.94 2.17
CA THR A 11 11.39 -15.03 3.31
C THR A 11 12.08 -16.39 3.41
N GLY A 12 11.51 -17.41 2.79
CA GLY A 12 11.97 -18.80 2.93
C GLY A 12 11.38 -19.54 4.13
N PHE A 13 10.51 -18.89 4.92
CA PHE A 13 9.85 -19.47 6.11
C PHE A 13 8.34 -19.64 5.93
N SER A 14 7.81 -20.62 6.62
CA SER A 14 6.37 -20.68 6.88
C SER A 14 5.96 -19.63 7.92
N ILE A 15 4.68 -19.31 7.96
CA ILE A 15 4.13 -18.38 8.97
C ILE A 15 4.36 -18.89 10.39
N ASP A 16 4.16 -20.18 10.62
CA ASP A 16 4.33 -20.80 11.93
C ASP A 16 5.79 -20.73 12.39
N GLU A 17 6.74 -20.94 11.49
CA GLU A 17 8.17 -20.75 11.79
C GLU A 17 8.45 -19.30 12.18
N LEU A 18 8.02 -18.30 11.41
CA LEU A 18 8.21 -16.89 11.76
C LEU A 18 7.60 -16.53 13.12
N LYS A 19 6.38 -17.00 13.40
CA LYS A 19 5.69 -16.76 14.68
C LYS A 19 6.38 -17.45 15.85
N SER A 20 7.01 -18.60 15.65
CA SER A 20 7.73 -19.31 16.70
C SER A 20 9.07 -18.65 17.08
N ARG A 21 9.60 -17.76 16.23
CA ARG A 21 10.92 -17.11 16.41
C ARG A 21 10.86 -15.87 17.29
N VAL A 22 9.70 -15.28 17.46
CA VAL A 22 9.52 -14.03 18.20
C VAL A 22 8.27 -14.10 19.09
N ARG A 23 8.26 -13.29 20.15
CA ARG A 23 7.03 -13.13 20.92
C ARG A 23 5.95 -12.43 20.05
N PRO A 24 4.66 -12.68 20.30
CA PRO A 24 3.58 -12.06 19.52
C PRO A 24 3.67 -10.53 19.45
N ASP A 25 4.06 -9.87 20.54
CA ASP A 25 4.22 -8.43 20.62
C ASP A 25 5.38 -7.88 19.77
N GLN A 26 6.31 -8.72 19.34
CA GLN A 26 7.44 -8.36 18.48
C GLN A 26 7.17 -8.54 16.99
N PHE A 27 5.99 -9.00 16.61
CA PHE A 27 5.55 -9.11 15.23
C PHE A 27 4.42 -8.12 14.96
N ALA A 28 4.56 -7.29 13.92
CA ALA A 28 3.54 -6.30 13.55
C ALA A 28 3.23 -6.33 12.05
N VAL A 29 2.07 -5.78 11.69
CA VAL A 29 1.65 -5.50 10.31
C VAL A 29 1.35 -4.02 10.19
N TYR A 30 2.09 -3.30 9.37
CA TYR A 30 1.86 -1.88 9.08
C TYR A 30 1.48 -1.71 7.61
N SER A 31 0.27 -1.27 7.37
CA SER A 31 -0.20 -1.16 6.00
C SER A 31 -1.36 -0.18 5.85
N GLY A 32 -1.73 0.06 4.63
CA GLY A 32 -2.88 0.89 4.31
C GLY A 32 -3.28 0.82 2.86
N SER A 33 -4.23 1.66 2.53
CA SER A 33 -4.63 2.03 1.19
C SER A 33 -4.74 3.53 1.13
N ALA A 34 -4.41 4.17 0.01
CA ALA A 34 -4.52 5.62 -0.12
C ALA A 34 -5.98 6.10 -0.05
N MET A 35 -6.91 5.30 -0.53
CA MET A 35 -8.33 5.67 -0.68
C MET A 35 -9.31 4.67 -0.09
N GLY A 36 -8.87 3.48 0.30
CA GLY A 36 -9.77 2.36 0.62
C GLY A 36 -10.46 1.82 -0.64
N GLN A 37 -11.45 0.98 -0.45
CA GLN A 37 -12.25 0.43 -1.54
C GLN A 37 -13.49 1.31 -1.78
N LEU A 38 -13.54 1.98 -2.94
CA LEU A 38 -14.57 2.97 -3.27
C LEU A 38 -15.71 2.43 -4.15
N ASP A 39 -15.64 1.18 -4.57
CA ASP A 39 -16.67 0.55 -5.40
C ASP A 39 -17.95 0.21 -4.60
N GLN A 40 -18.87 -0.50 -5.26
CA GLN A 40 -20.16 -0.91 -4.68
C GLN A 40 -20.02 -1.82 -3.45
N ASP A 41 -18.93 -2.56 -3.33
CA ASP A 41 -18.65 -3.44 -2.19
C ASP A 41 -18.06 -2.69 -0.98
N GLY A 42 -17.37 -1.59 -1.22
CA GLY A 42 -16.80 -0.71 -0.20
C GLY A 42 -17.65 0.52 0.10
N TYR A 43 -17.02 1.67 0.23
CA TYR A 43 -17.68 2.93 0.55
C TYR A 43 -18.70 3.40 -0.49
N GLY A 44 -18.51 3.06 -1.77
CA GLY A 44 -19.54 3.36 -2.78
C GLY A 44 -20.88 2.72 -2.43
N GLY A 45 -20.89 1.46 -1.99
CA GLY A 45 -22.11 0.81 -1.50
C GLY A 45 -22.60 1.37 -0.17
N LEU A 46 -21.71 1.70 0.76
CA LEU A 46 -22.10 2.35 2.01
C LEU A 46 -22.87 3.64 1.78
N MET A 47 -22.40 4.48 0.87
CA MET A 47 -22.98 5.80 0.60
C MET A 47 -24.23 5.74 -0.27
N GLN A 48 -24.38 4.77 -1.16
CA GLN A 48 -25.37 4.78 -2.22
C GLN A 48 -26.45 3.71 -2.11
N ASN A 49 -26.19 2.57 -1.46
CA ASN A 49 -27.12 1.44 -1.45
C ASN A 49 -28.50 1.82 -0.95
N ALA A 50 -28.60 2.55 0.15
CA ALA A 50 -29.89 2.98 0.70
C ALA A 50 -30.65 3.90 -0.25
N LEU A 51 -29.95 4.74 -1.03
CA LEU A 51 -30.55 5.68 -1.97
C LEU A 51 -31.17 4.99 -3.18
N VAL A 52 -30.65 3.81 -3.55
CA VAL A 52 -31.13 3.00 -4.68
C VAL A 52 -31.90 1.76 -4.26
N GLY A 53 -32.38 1.73 -3.01
CA GLY A 53 -33.19 0.62 -2.47
C GLY A 53 -32.43 -0.69 -2.27
N LYS A 54 -31.10 -0.66 -2.24
CA LYS A 54 -30.26 -1.82 -1.96
C LYS A 54 -29.93 -1.91 -0.46
N ARG A 55 -29.65 -3.12 0.01
CA ARG A 55 -29.22 -3.34 1.39
C ARG A 55 -27.76 -2.95 1.57
N THR A 56 -27.46 -2.10 2.56
CA THR A 56 -26.10 -1.88 3.06
C THR A 56 -25.73 -3.00 4.04
N THR A 57 -24.50 -3.44 4.00
CA THR A 57 -23.96 -4.51 4.86
C THR A 57 -22.74 -4.00 5.63
N ALA A 58 -22.39 -4.64 6.74
CA ALA A 58 -21.17 -4.32 7.50
C ALA A 58 -19.88 -4.40 6.65
N LYS A 59 -19.87 -5.27 5.65
CA LYS A 59 -18.78 -5.40 4.68
C LYS A 59 -18.49 -4.08 3.96
N ASN A 60 -19.52 -3.33 3.61
CA ASN A 60 -19.34 -2.03 2.93
C ASN A 60 -18.49 -1.04 3.76
N THR A 61 -18.64 -1.05 5.08
CA THR A 61 -17.82 -0.22 5.97
C THR A 61 -16.39 -0.74 6.04
N ALA A 62 -16.23 -2.01 6.39
CA ALA A 62 -14.90 -2.60 6.61
C ALA A 62 -14.00 -2.51 5.37
N LEU A 63 -14.53 -2.80 4.17
CA LEU A 63 -13.75 -2.72 2.93
C LEU A 63 -13.38 -1.29 2.54
N GLY A 64 -14.14 -0.29 2.98
CA GLY A 64 -13.88 1.10 2.69
C GLY A 64 -12.76 1.73 3.53
N LEU A 65 -12.44 1.17 4.69
CA LEU A 65 -11.44 1.75 5.60
C LEU A 65 -10.01 1.58 5.06
N PRO A 66 -9.23 2.67 4.93
CA PRO A 66 -7.88 2.62 4.36
C PRO A 66 -6.88 1.76 5.16
N GLU A 67 -7.06 1.58 6.44
CA GLU A 67 -6.20 0.78 7.33
C GLU A 67 -6.50 -0.73 7.27
N MET A 68 -7.65 -1.12 6.79
CA MET A 68 -8.10 -2.52 6.81
C MET A 68 -7.21 -3.56 6.10
N PRO A 69 -6.38 -3.21 5.10
CA PRO A 69 -5.47 -4.20 4.51
C PRO A 69 -4.60 -4.94 5.53
N GLY A 70 -4.12 -4.27 6.58
CA GLY A 70 -3.35 -4.88 7.66
C GLY A 70 -4.17 -5.85 8.50
N ASP A 71 -5.37 -5.45 8.86
CA ASP A 71 -6.28 -6.29 9.65
C ASP A 71 -6.71 -7.54 8.88
N PHE A 72 -6.98 -7.42 7.58
CA PHE A 72 -7.27 -8.58 6.73
C PHE A 72 -6.07 -9.52 6.60
N VAL A 73 -4.85 -9.00 6.49
CA VAL A 73 -3.65 -9.83 6.47
C VAL A 73 -3.47 -10.52 7.82
N ASN A 74 -3.66 -9.82 8.92
CA ASN A 74 -3.60 -10.42 10.24
C ASN A 74 -4.66 -11.51 10.41
N ALA A 75 -5.92 -11.24 10.06
CA ALA A 75 -7.02 -12.18 10.24
C ALA A 75 -6.92 -13.42 9.34
N TYR A 76 -6.56 -13.24 8.07
CA TYR A 76 -6.68 -14.31 7.06
C TYR A 76 -5.36 -14.96 6.65
N VAL A 77 -4.22 -14.36 7.00
CA VAL A 77 -2.90 -14.88 6.65
C VAL A 77 -2.12 -15.27 7.90
N LEU A 78 -1.99 -14.36 8.86
CA LEU A 78 -1.13 -14.57 10.02
C LEU A 78 -1.84 -15.27 11.19
N GLY A 79 -3.15 -15.09 11.32
CA GLY A 79 -3.93 -15.70 12.41
C GLY A 79 -3.61 -15.13 13.80
N SER A 80 -3.29 -13.86 13.88
CA SER A 80 -2.96 -13.09 15.08
C SER A 80 -1.46 -12.93 15.35
N VAL A 81 -1.09 -11.67 15.49
CA VAL A 81 0.22 -11.18 15.92
C VAL A 81 0.03 -10.01 16.87
N GLY A 82 1.11 -9.36 17.29
CA GLY A 82 1.06 -8.34 18.33
C GLY A 82 0.33 -7.06 17.94
N GLU A 83 0.51 -6.56 16.73
CA GLU A 83 -0.03 -5.25 16.35
C GLU A 83 -0.38 -5.17 14.87
N THR A 84 -1.53 -4.59 14.57
CA THR A 84 -1.87 -4.07 13.24
C THR A 84 -2.04 -2.56 13.33
N ALA A 85 -1.45 -1.82 12.41
CA ALA A 85 -1.59 -0.37 12.33
C ALA A 85 -1.29 0.13 10.92
N GLY A 86 -1.57 1.40 10.67
CA GLY A 86 -1.23 2.04 9.41
C GLY A 86 -1.16 3.55 9.54
N ILE A 87 -0.16 4.15 8.93
CA ILE A 87 -0.09 5.59 8.72
C ILE A 87 -0.56 5.83 7.29
N ILE A 88 -1.65 6.58 7.15
CA ILE A 88 -2.22 6.90 5.86
C ILE A 88 -1.67 8.26 5.41
N GLY A 89 -1.01 8.29 4.27
CA GLY A 89 -0.37 9.46 3.69
C GLY A 89 -0.58 9.50 2.18
N ALA A 90 -1.80 9.22 1.72
CA ALA A 90 -2.13 9.14 0.29
C ALA A 90 -1.13 8.27 -0.48
N CYS A 91 -0.54 8.76 -1.57
CA CYS A 91 0.44 8.01 -2.38
C CYS A 91 1.71 7.62 -1.61
N ALA A 92 2.03 8.30 -0.51
CA ALA A 92 3.19 8.02 0.32
C ALA A 92 2.93 7.00 1.46
N THR A 93 1.71 6.48 1.58
CA THR A 93 1.29 5.54 2.63
C THR A 93 2.30 4.40 2.85
N PHE A 94 2.79 3.80 1.78
CA PHE A 94 3.75 2.70 1.87
C PHE A 94 5.04 3.13 2.58
N LEU A 95 5.63 4.25 2.18
CA LEU A 95 6.90 4.74 2.75
C LEU A 95 6.77 5.19 4.21
N TYR A 96 5.62 5.76 4.61
CA TYR A 96 5.35 6.05 6.01
C TYR A 96 5.37 4.78 6.87
N ASN A 97 4.76 3.70 6.37
CA ASN A 97 4.71 2.43 7.08
C ASN A 97 6.06 1.70 7.07
N VAL A 98 6.85 1.80 5.98
CA VAL A 98 8.24 1.31 5.96
C VAL A 98 9.08 2.04 7.01
N LYS A 99 8.98 3.37 7.07
CA LYS A 99 9.68 4.16 8.09
C LYS A 99 9.31 3.72 9.49
N ARG A 100 8.03 3.58 9.79
CA ARG A 100 7.56 3.12 11.10
C ARG A 100 8.13 1.75 11.44
N GLY A 101 8.02 0.77 10.54
CA GLY A 101 8.55 -0.57 10.75
C GLY A 101 10.05 -0.60 11.00
N MET A 102 10.81 0.16 10.22
CA MET A 102 12.25 0.33 10.40
C MET A 102 12.58 0.95 11.78
N ASP A 103 11.88 2.02 12.17
CA ASP A 103 12.12 2.71 13.43
C ASP A 103 11.79 1.80 14.63
N ASP A 104 10.71 1.01 14.56
CA ASP A 104 10.31 0.08 15.62
C ASP A 104 11.31 -1.09 15.76
N ILE A 105 11.85 -1.59 14.65
CA ILE A 105 12.92 -2.61 14.66
C ILE A 105 14.19 -2.00 15.26
N ARG A 106 14.60 -0.81 14.84
CA ARG A 106 15.81 -0.14 15.35
C ARG A 106 15.75 0.16 16.85
N ARG A 107 14.55 0.42 17.38
CA ARG A 107 14.34 0.60 18.83
C ARG A 107 14.27 -0.72 19.59
N GLY A 108 14.18 -1.85 18.92
CA GLY A 108 13.99 -3.15 19.54
C GLY A 108 12.55 -3.45 19.97
N ASP A 109 11.60 -2.60 19.61
CA ASP A 109 10.17 -2.79 19.91
C ASP A 109 9.57 -3.95 19.10
N LYS A 110 10.03 -4.10 17.86
CA LYS A 110 9.63 -5.17 16.94
C LYS A 110 10.86 -5.88 16.41
N ARG A 111 10.71 -7.17 16.08
CA ARG A 111 11.74 -7.96 15.40
C ARG A 111 11.34 -8.36 13.98
N ILE A 112 10.03 -8.46 13.73
CA ILE A 112 9.46 -8.72 12.40
C ILE A 112 8.33 -7.73 12.16
N VAL A 113 8.37 -7.04 11.03
CA VAL A 113 7.29 -6.15 10.60
C VAL A 113 6.95 -6.44 9.14
N MET A 114 5.72 -6.84 8.89
CA MET A 114 5.17 -6.83 7.53
C MET A 114 4.71 -5.43 7.19
N VAL A 115 5.19 -4.91 6.07
CA VAL A 115 4.76 -3.61 5.56
C VAL A 115 4.13 -3.79 4.19
N GLY A 116 2.97 -3.18 3.97
CA GLY A 116 2.32 -3.31 2.69
C GLY A 116 1.34 -2.20 2.36
N ASN A 117 0.98 -2.18 1.09
CA ASN A 117 -0.09 -1.35 0.56
C ASN A 117 -0.89 -2.14 -0.47
N SER A 118 -2.18 -1.91 -0.52
CA SER A 118 -3.06 -2.56 -1.50
C SER A 118 -4.03 -1.54 -2.04
N GLU A 119 -4.02 -1.35 -3.35
CA GLU A 119 -4.80 -0.34 -4.04
C GLU A 119 -5.60 -0.95 -5.20
N ALA A 120 -6.86 -0.55 -5.32
CA ALA A 120 -7.73 -0.90 -6.44
C ALA A 120 -8.54 0.33 -6.91
N PRO A 121 -7.87 1.41 -7.36
CA PRO A 121 -8.52 2.69 -7.67
C PRO A 121 -8.97 2.81 -9.14
N VAL A 122 -8.90 1.78 -9.96
CA VAL A 122 -9.27 1.86 -11.39
C VAL A 122 -10.79 1.83 -11.53
N LEU A 123 -11.40 2.94 -11.11
CA LEU A 123 -12.84 3.17 -11.13
C LEU A 123 -13.14 4.47 -11.87
N PRO A 124 -14.23 4.56 -12.68
CA PRO A 124 -14.54 5.75 -13.47
C PRO A 124 -14.56 7.07 -12.69
N HIS A 125 -15.13 7.05 -11.49
CA HIS A 125 -15.22 8.25 -10.64
C HIS A 125 -13.87 8.64 -10.01
N VAL A 126 -12.98 7.68 -9.76
CA VAL A 126 -11.62 7.96 -9.27
C VAL A 126 -10.77 8.54 -10.41
N ILE A 127 -10.85 7.95 -11.59
CA ILE A 127 -10.18 8.45 -12.80
C ILE A 127 -10.64 9.87 -13.11
N GLU A 128 -11.97 10.12 -13.08
CA GLU A 128 -12.51 11.48 -13.30
C GLU A 128 -12.02 12.47 -12.24
N GLY A 129 -11.97 12.07 -10.97
CA GLY A 129 -11.42 12.89 -9.91
C GLY A 129 -10.00 13.34 -10.19
N TYR A 130 -9.13 12.42 -10.57
CA TYR A 130 -7.73 12.74 -10.93
C TYR A 130 -7.62 13.52 -12.24
N ARG A 131 -8.52 13.29 -13.20
CA ARG A 131 -8.56 14.05 -14.45
C ARG A 131 -8.85 15.53 -14.20
N VAL A 132 -9.87 15.84 -13.42
CA VAL A 132 -10.23 17.26 -13.12
C VAL A 132 -9.17 17.95 -12.25
N MET A 133 -8.35 17.21 -11.55
CA MET A 133 -7.17 17.73 -10.85
C MET A 133 -6.01 18.05 -11.80
N GLY A 134 -6.06 17.62 -13.06
CA GLY A 134 -4.97 17.76 -14.01
C GLY A 134 -3.75 16.89 -13.70
N ALA A 135 -3.96 15.75 -12.99
CA ALA A 135 -2.89 14.91 -12.48
C ALA A 135 -2.52 13.74 -13.39
N LEU A 136 -3.44 13.36 -14.29
CA LEU A 136 -3.25 12.18 -15.15
C LEU A 136 -2.37 12.47 -16.37
N ALA A 137 -1.63 11.45 -16.78
CA ALA A 137 -0.93 11.43 -18.06
C ALA A 137 -1.93 11.21 -19.20
N GLU A 138 -2.52 12.30 -19.69
CA GLU A 138 -3.49 12.26 -20.78
C GLU A 138 -2.81 12.10 -22.15
N ASP A 139 -3.52 11.49 -23.11
CA ASP A 139 -3.00 11.15 -24.43
C ASP A 139 -2.38 12.33 -25.17
N GLU A 140 -3.03 13.49 -25.15
CA GLU A 140 -2.52 14.69 -25.87
C GLU A 140 -1.22 15.22 -25.22
N ALA A 141 -1.13 15.15 -23.90
CA ALA A 141 0.09 15.54 -23.21
C ALA A 141 1.25 14.57 -23.48
N LEU A 142 0.94 13.27 -23.57
CA LEU A 142 1.92 12.24 -23.92
C LEU A 142 2.42 12.38 -25.37
N LYS A 143 1.52 12.60 -26.33
CA LYS A 143 1.87 12.88 -27.73
C LYS A 143 2.81 14.09 -27.84
N LYS A 144 2.45 15.17 -27.16
CA LYS A 144 3.27 16.38 -27.14
C LYS A 144 4.66 16.13 -26.53
N LEU A 145 4.71 15.39 -25.43
CA LEU A 145 5.97 15.06 -24.75
C LEU A 145 6.88 14.17 -25.60
N ASP A 146 6.29 13.22 -26.33
CA ASP A 146 7.03 12.27 -27.16
C ASP A 146 7.28 12.78 -28.59
N GLY A 147 6.67 13.90 -28.99
CA GLY A 147 6.77 14.43 -30.34
C GLY A 147 6.16 13.51 -31.39
N THR A 148 5.05 12.82 -31.07
CA THR A 148 4.40 11.82 -31.94
C THR A 148 2.92 12.11 -32.08
N ASP A 149 2.32 11.63 -33.18
CA ASP A 149 0.87 11.72 -33.40
C ASP A 149 0.10 10.55 -32.74
N HIS A 150 0.82 9.54 -32.25
CA HIS A 150 0.24 8.36 -31.63
C HIS A 150 0.66 8.25 -30.16
N CYS A 151 -0.30 7.94 -29.28
CA CYS A 151 -0.05 7.70 -27.89
C CYS A 151 0.37 6.24 -27.66
N ASP A 152 1.54 6.01 -27.05
CA ASP A 152 1.94 4.70 -26.55
C ASP A 152 1.76 4.67 -25.02
N ASN A 153 0.62 4.18 -24.56
CA ASN A 153 0.26 4.14 -23.15
C ASN A 153 1.20 3.26 -22.29
N ARG A 154 1.97 2.35 -22.90
CA ARG A 154 3.02 1.58 -22.20
C ARG A 154 4.16 2.46 -21.72
N ARG A 155 4.31 3.65 -22.31
CA ARG A 155 5.32 4.66 -21.94
C ARG A 155 4.79 5.76 -21.05
N ALA A 156 3.54 5.69 -20.61
CA ALA A 156 2.92 6.73 -19.79
C ALA A 156 3.52 6.80 -18.36
N CYS A 157 3.84 5.64 -17.76
CA CYS A 157 4.47 5.57 -16.46
C CYS A 157 6.01 5.71 -16.60
N ARG A 158 6.57 6.86 -16.16
CA ARG A 158 7.99 7.20 -16.33
C ARG A 158 8.60 7.72 -15.03
N PRO A 159 8.82 6.84 -14.03
CA PRO A 159 9.43 7.24 -12.78
C PRO A 159 10.80 7.88 -13.02
N PHE A 160 11.07 8.98 -12.30
CA PHE A 160 12.35 9.73 -12.36
C PHE A 160 12.72 10.28 -13.75
N SER A 161 11.75 10.45 -14.64
CA SER A 161 11.94 10.95 -15.99
C SER A 161 10.92 12.05 -16.32
N SER A 162 11.07 12.69 -17.50
CA SER A 162 10.05 13.61 -18.00
C SER A 162 8.74 12.86 -18.24
N ASN A 163 7.66 13.30 -17.63
CA ASN A 163 6.34 12.69 -17.74
C ASN A 163 5.24 13.75 -17.93
N ALA A 164 4.07 13.30 -18.31
CA ALA A 164 2.89 14.15 -18.52
C ALA A 164 1.89 14.09 -17.34
N GLY A 165 2.20 13.36 -16.32
CA GLY A 165 1.35 13.07 -15.19
C GLY A 165 1.53 11.63 -14.70
N PHE A 166 0.66 11.15 -13.85
CA PHE A 166 0.70 9.76 -13.38
C PHE A 166 -0.36 8.87 -14.06
N THR A 167 -0.19 7.56 -13.96
CA THR A 167 -1.17 6.56 -14.39
C THR A 167 -1.85 5.93 -13.18
N VAL A 168 -3.14 5.65 -13.28
CA VAL A 168 -3.87 4.90 -12.26
C VAL A 168 -3.68 3.41 -12.52
N ALA A 169 -3.34 2.66 -11.49
CA ALA A 169 -3.15 1.22 -11.55
C ALA A 169 -3.60 0.55 -10.25
N GLU A 170 -3.77 -0.75 -10.30
CA GLU A 170 -4.09 -1.58 -9.14
C GLU A 170 -2.87 -2.42 -8.77
N ALA A 171 -2.57 -2.49 -7.48
CA ALA A 171 -1.44 -3.26 -6.99
C ALA A 171 -1.62 -3.67 -5.53
N SER A 172 -0.95 -4.75 -5.17
CA SER A 172 -0.77 -5.16 -3.77
C SER A 172 0.70 -5.49 -3.57
N VAL A 173 1.43 -4.58 -2.90
CA VAL A 173 2.87 -4.69 -2.68
C VAL A 173 3.14 -4.85 -1.19
N TRP A 174 3.93 -5.86 -0.84
CA TRP A 174 4.26 -6.19 0.54
C TRP A 174 5.73 -6.57 0.67
N ILE A 175 6.32 -6.19 1.81
CA ILE A 175 7.66 -6.59 2.21
C ILE A 175 7.66 -7.10 3.65
N VAL A 176 8.62 -7.93 4.00
CA VAL A 176 8.88 -8.36 5.38
C VAL A 176 10.20 -7.73 5.81
N LEU A 177 10.13 -6.88 6.81
CA LEU A 177 11.30 -6.34 7.50
C LEU A 177 11.61 -7.24 8.70
N MET A 178 12.88 -7.52 8.91
CA MET A 178 13.35 -8.33 10.03
C MET A 178 14.62 -7.70 10.60
N ASP A 179 14.84 -7.81 11.90
CA ASP A 179 16.11 -7.37 12.47
C ASP A 179 17.26 -8.25 11.95
N ASP A 180 18.42 -7.64 11.80
CA ASP A 180 19.57 -8.25 11.14
C ASP A 180 20.04 -9.51 11.85
N GLU A 181 20.06 -9.50 13.20
CA GLU A 181 20.49 -10.63 14.00
C GLU A 181 19.55 -11.83 13.79
N LEU A 182 18.24 -11.61 13.87
CA LEU A 182 17.24 -12.64 13.65
C LEU A 182 17.33 -13.20 12.22
N ALA A 183 17.44 -12.31 11.22
CA ALA A 183 17.52 -12.70 9.82
C ALA A 183 18.73 -13.60 9.56
N MET A 184 19.92 -13.23 10.07
CA MET A 184 21.14 -14.01 9.90
C MET A 184 21.12 -15.32 10.70
N GLN A 185 20.68 -15.29 11.95
CA GLN A 185 20.61 -16.50 12.79
C GLN A 185 19.66 -17.56 12.22
N GLN A 186 18.61 -17.13 11.56
CA GLN A 186 17.63 -18.04 11.00
C GLN A 186 17.94 -18.46 9.56
N GLY A 187 18.93 -17.85 8.91
CA GLY A 187 19.25 -18.12 7.50
C GLY A 187 18.15 -17.61 6.55
N ALA A 188 17.57 -16.45 6.85
CA ALA A 188 16.54 -15.86 6.01
C ALA A 188 17.04 -15.53 4.60
N GLN A 189 16.16 -15.62 3.62
CA GLN A 189 16.45 -15.15 2.27
C GLN A 189 16.44 -13.62 2.27
N ILE A 190 17.62 -13.00 2.44
CA ILE A 190 17.78 -11.55 2.49
C ILE A 190 17.84 -11.00 1.06
N MET A 191 16.90 -10.13 0.69
CA MET A 191 16.85 -9.48 -0.62
C MET A 191 17.58 -8.13 -0.63
N GLY A 192 17.74 -7.51 0.52
CA GLY A 192 18.40 -6.22 0.68
C GLY A 192 18.24 -5.68 2.09
N SER A 193 18.77 -4.50 2.34
CA SER A 193 18.64 -3.80 3.62
C SER A 193 17.99 -2.43 3.41
N VAL A 194 17.20 -1.98 4.39
CA VAL A 194 16.64 -0.63 4.42
C VAL A 194 17.60 0.27 5.18
N GLY A 195 18.30 1.15 4.46
CA GLY A 195 19.21 2.13 5.07
C GLY A 195 18.44 3.19 5.84
N ASP A 196 17.82 4.11 5.13
CA ASP A 196 17.01 5.16 5.71
C ASP A 196 15.76 5.46 4.86
N VAL A 197 14.71 5.92 5.54
CA VAL A 197 13.48 6.40 4.90
C VAL A 197 13.21 7.83 5.38
N PHE A 198 13.24 8.77 4.45
CA PHE A 198 12.98 10.16 4.72
C PHE A 198 11.53 10.51 4.41
N VAL A 199 10.86 11.16 5.35
CA VAL A 199 9.48 11.61 5.21
C VAL A 199 9.44 13.08 5.58
N ASN A 200 8.94 13.92 4.66
CA ASN A 200 8.84 15.34 4.85
C ASN A 200 7.44 15.83 4.45
N ALA A 201 6.99 16.92 5.04
CA ALA A 201 5.78 17.58 4.63
C ALA A 201 6.03 18.41 3.37
N ASP A 202 5.04 18.48 2.48
CA ASP A 202 5.03 19.44 1.40
C ASP A 202 4.96 20.88 1.95
N GLY A 203 5.56 21.82 1.23
CA GLY A 203 5.56 23.23 1.62
C GLY A 203 4.23 23.94 1.34
N TYR A 204 4.29 25.03 0.60
CA TYR A 204 3.13 25.91 0.37
C TYR A 204 2.12 25.42 -0.69
N LYS A 205 1.97 24.13 -0.85
CA LYS A 205 1.00 23.56 -1.81
C LYS A 205 -0.39 23.46 -1.22
N LYS A 206 -1.39 23.80 -2.03
CA LYS A 206 -2.80 23.76 -1.65
C LYS A 206 -3.52 22.48 -2.07
N SER A 207 -2.94 21.71 -2.98
CA SER A 207 -3.52 20.48 -3.52
C SER A 207 -2.40 19.50 -3.86
N ILE A 208 -2.48 18.76 -4.90
CA ILE A 208 -1.59 17.66 -5.25
C ILE A 208 -0.11 17.94 -4.98
N PRO A 209 0.61 17.01 -4.31
CA PRO A 209 2.06 17.03 -4.24
C PRO A 209 2.67 16.96 -5.65
N GLY A 210 3.64 17.78 -5.94
CA GLY A 210 4.20 17.79 -7.27
C GLY A 210 5.69 17.81 -7.26
#